data_4e95ca5e8e832fcbaba5c22271be76dc
#
_entry.id   4e95ca5e8e832fcbaba5c22271be76dc
#
_cell.length_a   1.000
_cell.length_b   1.000
_cell.length_c   1.000
_cell.angle_alpha   90.00
_cell.angle_beta   90.00
_cell.angle_gamma   90.00
#
_symmetry.space_group_name_H-M   'P 1'
#
loop_
_entity.id
_entity.type
_entity.pdbx_description
1 polymer ?
#
loop_
_entity_poly.entity_id
_entity_poly.type
_entity_poly.pdbx_seq_one_letter_code
_entity_poly.pdbx_strand_id
1 'polypeptide(L)'
;MRKLFFLLLFILAAVGASARQDTLKYRISLKDKAATTYSLEHPEAFLSEKAIERRRKQNLPIDSTDLPVCRKYVDEIRRQGVKIVVTGKWENFVTVSCNDSALVERIAALPFVRETEKVWIAPGGDGPFMATERDSLINRPSVHPDSIYGLAVDQIRLSNGDKLHEEGFKGQGMTIAVIDAGFHNADKITAMQNIRILGTKDFVNPQSDIFAESSHGMAVLSCIAMNRPGVMTGTAPEASFWLLRSEDEYSEHLVEQDYWAAAVEYADSVGVDVLNTSLGYYAFDDKSKNYKLRNLDGHYALMSRQASRIADKGMVLVCSAGNSGAGSWKKITPPGDAGNVLTVGAVDKEAVLAPFSSVGNTADHRIKPDIVAVGLGADVIRTDGNQGRANGTSFASPIMCGMV
;
A
#
# COMPACT_ATOMS: atom_id res chain seq x y z
N MET A 1 66.23 23.85 -37.34
CA MET A 1 65.22 22.91 -37.87
C MET A 1 64.36 22.43 -36.72
N ARG A 2 63.18 23.03 -36.56
CA ARG A 2 62.22 22.67 -35.50
C ARG A 2 61.30 21.59 -36.03
N LYS A 3 61.26 20.42 -35.38
CA LYS A 3 60.28 19.36 -35.64
C LYS A 3 59.05 19.60 -34.77
N LEU A 4 57.94 19.88 -35.42
CA LEU A 4 56.64 20.03 -34.83
C LEU A 4 56.06 18.61 -34.65
N PHE A 5 55.78 18.22 -33.39
CA PHE A 5 55.03 17.01 -33.03
C PHE A 5 53.55 17.38 -32.96
N PHE A 6 52.74 16.86 -33.86
CA PHE A 6 51.27 16.90 -33.80
C PHE A 6 50.82 15.77 -32.89
N LEU A 7 50.28 16.11 -31.72
CA LEU A 7 49.61 15.18 -30.83
C LEU A 7 48.12 15.15 -31.23
N LEU A 8 47.67 14.05 -31.87
CA LEU A 8 46.29 13.78 -32.15
C LEU A 8 45.63 13.31 -30.86
N LEU A 9 44.83 14.16 -30.22
CA LEU A 9 43.93 13.77 -29.11
C LEU A 9 42.68 13.11 -29.71
N PHE A 10 42.56 11.80 -29.61
CA PHE A 10 41.27 11.09 -29.82
C PHE A 10 40.38 11.35 -28.61
N ILE A 11 39.43 12.26 -28.73
CA ILE A 11 38.33 12.37 -27.78
C ILE A 11 37.34 11.25 -28.12
N LEU A 12 37.40 10.15 -27.36
CA LEU A 12 36.28 9.19 -27.31
C LEU A 12 35.10 9.90 -26.65
N ALA A 13 34.18 10.40 -27.47
CA ALA A 13 32.84 10.75 -27.00
C ALA A 13 32.14 9.43 -26.63
N ALA A 14 32.16 9.08 -25.35
CA ALA A 14 31.24 8.10 -24.82
C ALA A 14 29.82 8.68 -24.96
N VAL A 15 29.15 8.36 -26.05
CA VAL A 15 27.72 8.53 -26.17
C VAL A 15 27.11 7.57 -25.16
N GLY A 16 26.90 8.05 -23.94
CA GLY A 16 26.06 7.37 -22.98
C GLY A 16 24.68 7.22 -23.62
N ALA A 17 24.33 6.01 -24.06
CA ALA A 17 22.97 5.69 -24.41
C ALA A 17 22.15 5.87 -23.12
N SER A 18 21.57 7.07 -22.93
CA SER A 18 20.52 7.28 -21.94
C SER A 18 19.44 6.28 -22.27
N ALA A 19 19.30 5.26 -21.44
CA ALA A 19 18.21 4.31 -21.59
C ALA A 19 16.92 5.15 -21.56
N ARG A 20 16.21 5.18 -22.69
CA ARG A 20 14.97 5.94 -22.79
C ARG A 20 14.03 5.41 -21.72
N GLN A 21 13.61 6.26 -20.79
CA GLN A 21 12.71 5.88 -19.71
C GLN A 21 11.39 5.40 -20.32
N ASP A 22 10.86 4.28 -19.81
CA ASP A 22 9.57 3.77 -20.25
C ASP A 22 8.48 4.82 -19.99
N THR A 23 7.63 5.05 -20.99
CA THR A 23 6.60 6.09 -20.95
C THR A 23 5.19 5.55 -20.78
N LEU A 24 5.01 4.23 -20.81
CA LEU A 24 3.71 3.57 -20.75
C LEU A 24 3.79 2.34 -19.83
N LYS A 25 2.70 2.09 -19.06
CA LYS A 25 2.50 0.80 -18.38
C LYS A 25 1.16 0.20 -18.77
N TYR A 26 1.16 -1.13 -18.92
CA TYR A 26 -0.02 -1.90 -19.28
C TYR A 26 -0.21 -3.07 -18.35
N ARG A 27 -1.44 -3.29 -17.90
CA ARG A 27 -1.88 -4.54 -17.27
C ARG A 27 -2.23 -5.56 -18.35
N ILE A 28 -1.63 -6.73 -18.26
CA ILE A 28 -1.86 -7.88 -19.13
C ILE A 28 -2.60 -8.93 -18.32
N SER A 29 -3.89 -9.07 -18.53
CA SER A 29 -4.70 -10.11 -17.88
C SER A 29 -4.51 -11.43 -18.57
N LEU A 30 -4.30 -12.51 -17.81
CA LEU A 30 -4.04 -13.84 -18.32
C LEU A 30 -5.30 -14.73 -18.21
N LYS A 31 -5.45 -15.69 -19.14
CA LYS A 31 -6.61 -16.60 -19.17
C LYS A 31 -6.58 -17.64 -18.05
N ASP A 32 -5.39 -18.16 -17.77
CA ASP A 32 -5.20 -19.31 -16.87
C ASP A 32 -3.79 -19.34 -16.26
N LYS A 33 -3.54 -20.35 -15.45
CA LYS A 33 -2.22 -20.71 -14.87
C LYS A 33 -1.80 -22.12 -15.30
N ALA A 34 -2.31 -22.65 -16.42
CA ALA A 34 -2.19 -24.05 -16.80
C ALA A 34 -0.73 -24.53 -16.96
N ALA A 35 0.19 -23.63 -17.33
CA ALA A 35 1.60 -23.98 -17.49
C ALA A 35 2.44 -23.71 -16.21
N THR A 36 1.80 -23.54 -15.04
CA THR A 36 2.52 -23.35 -13.76
C THR A 36 3.29 -24.60 -13.37
N THR A 37 4.41 -24.40 -12.68
CA THR A 37 5.21 -25.47 -12.08
C THR A 37 4.91 -25.65 -10.59
N TYR A 38 4.04 -24.81 -10.02
CA TYR A 38 3.63 -24.91 -8.64
C TYR A 38 2.44 -25.87 -8.49
N SER A 39 2.36 -26.53 -7.32
CA SER A 39 1.27 -27.44 -6.96
C SER A 39 0.61 -26.97 -5.67
N LEU A 40 -0.70 -27.15 -5.56
CA LEU A 40 -1.45 -26.90 -4.33
C LEU A 40 -1.12 -27.90 -3.22
N GLU A 41 -0.52 -29.05 -3.58
CA GLU A 41 -0.04 -30.05 -2.61
C GLU A 41 1.25 -29.61 -1.90
N HIS A 42 1.96 -28.61 -2.47
CA HIS A 42 3.21 -28.04 -1.95
C HIS A 42 3.11 -26.52 -1.76
N PRO A 43 2.19 -26.04 -0.91
CA PRO A 43 1.97 -24.61 -0.72
C PRO A 43 3.16 -23.86 -0.10
N GLU A 44 4.05 -24.56 0.59
CA GLU A 44 5.31 -24.04 1.14
C GLU A 44 6.26 -23.47 0.07
N ALA A 45 6.04 -23.79 -1.19
CA ALA A 45 6.81 -23.23 -2.31
C ALA A 45 6.43 -21.77 -2.64
N PHE A 46 5.29 -21.27 -2.13
CA PHE A 46 4.80 -19.92 -2.44
C PHE A 46 4.07 -19.20 -1.27
N LEU A 47 3.85 -19.89 -0.15
CA LEU A 47 3.31 -19.32 1.09
C LEU A 47 4.26 -19.63 2.25
N SER A 48 4.41 -18.70 3.18
CA SER A 48 5.12 -18.92 4.42
C SER A 48 4.38 -19.92 5.32
N GLU A 49 5.08 -20.55 6.25
CA GLU A 49 4.47 -21.42 7.26
C GLU A 49 3.35 -20.70 8.03
N LYS A 50 3.55 -19.43 8.40
CA LYS A 50 2.54 -18.62 9.09
C LYS A 50 1.29 -18.42 8.22
N ALA A 51 1.43 -18.20 6.92
CA ALA A 51 0.31 -18.05 5.98
C ALA A 51 -0.50 -19.37 5.85
N ILE A 52 0.18 -20.50 5.79
CA ILE A 52 -0.43 -21.84 5.74
C ILE A 52 -1.16 -22.12 7.07
N GLU A 53 -0.51 -21.85 8.19
CA GLU A 53 -1.08 -22.08 9.52
C GLU A 53 -2.31 -21.19 9.77
N ARG A 54 -2.31 -19.92 9.34
CA ARG A 54 -3.46 -19.02 9.40
C ARG A 54 -4.68 -19.64 8.72
N ARG A 55 -4.52 -20.16 7.48
CA ARG A 55 -5.61 -20.83 6.75
C ARG A 55 -6.07 -22.09 7.46
N ARG A 56 -5.12 -22.90 7.93
CA ARG A 56 -5.44 -24.15 8.66
C ARG A 56 -6.27 -23.88 9.91
N LYS A 57 -5.90 -22.88 10.72
CA LYS A 57 -6.64 -22.49 11.95
C LYS A 57 -8.06 -22.02 11.67
N GLN A 58 -8.27 -21.40 10.53
CA GLN A 58 -9.57 -20.86 10.12
C GLN A 58 -10.36 -21.79 9.20
N ASN A 59 -9.85 -22.98 8.90
CA ASN A 59 -10.42 -23.97 7.97
C ASN A 59 -10.64 -23.39 6.56
N LEU A 60 -9.73 -22.53 6.09
CA LEU A 60 -9.76 -21.91 4.76
C LEU A 60 -8.93 -22.72 3.76
N PRO A 61 -9.42 -22.95 2.53
CA PRO A 61 -8.68 -23.68 1.52
C PRO A 61 -7.50 -22.88 0.96
N ILE A 62 -6.47 -23.59 0.52
CA ILE A 62 -5.49 -23.07 -0.45
C ILE A 62 -5.99 -23.49 -1.82
N ASP A 63 -6.20 -22.54 -2.72
CA ASP A 63 -6.84 -22.77 -4.02
C ASP A 63 -5.99 -22.26 -5.20
N SER A 64 -6.51 -22.39 -6.41
CA SER A 64 -5.80 -21.99 -7.64
C SER A 64 -5.47 -20.49 -7.70
N THR A 65 -6.18 -19.65 -6.96
CA THR A 65 -5.87 -18.22 -6.89
C THR A 65 -4.56 -17.96 -6.15
N ASP A 66 -4.18 -18.83 -5.20
CA ASP A 66 -2.94 -18.74 -4.43
C ASP A 66 -1.69 -19.06 -5.25
N LEU A 67 -1.84 -19.87 -6.31
CA LEU A 67 -0.72 -20.21 -7.20
C LEU A 67 -0.13 -18.94 -7.83
N PRO A 68 1.21 -18.80 -7.84
CA PRO A 68 1.87 -17.70 -8.55
C PRO A 68 1.48 -17.63 -10.03
N VAL A 69 1.57 -16.45 -10.60
CA VAL A 69 1.43 -16.26 -12.06
C VAL A 69 2.42 -17.17 -12.79
N CYS A 70 1.96 -17.82 -13.85
CA CYS A 70 2.76 -18.78 -14.61
C CYS A 70 4.06 -18.17 -15.12
N ARG A 71 5.20 -18.63 -14.61
CA ARG A 71 6.52 -18.11 -14.97
C ARG A 71 6.80 -18.19 -16.47
N LYS A 72 6.35 -19.25 -17.15
CA LYS A 72 6.51 -19.39 -18.60
C LYS A 72 5.81 -18.27 -19.36
N TYR A 73 4.62 -17.84 -18.89
CA TYR A 73 3.90 -16.73 -19.49
C TYR A 73 4.61 -15.39 -19.24
N VAL A 74 5.08 -15.16 -18.01
CA VAL A 74 5.85 -13.95 -17.65
C VAL A 74 7.12 -13.87 -18.51
N ASP A 75 7.85 -14.97 -18.69
CA ASP A 75 9.08 -15.01 -19.48
C ASP A 75 8.80 -14.80 -20.98
N GLU A 76 7.66 -15.29 -21.50
CA GLU A 76 7.26 -15.06 -22.89
C GLU A 76 6.87 -13.60 -23.13
N ILE A 77 6.14 -12.98 -22.19
CA ILE A 77 5.83 -11.54 -22.22
C ILE A 77 7.13 -10.72 -22.19
N ARG A 78 8.07 -11.06 -21.32
CA ARG A 78 9.38 -10.37 -21.23
C ARG A 78 10.17 -10.47 -22.55
N ARG A 79 10.11 -11.60 -23.24
CA ARG A 79 10.78 -11.79 -24.54
C ARG A 79 10.24 -10.88 -25.65
N GLN A 80 9.04 -10.31 -25.49
CA GLN A 80 8.52 -9.32 -26.41
C GLN A 80 9.24 -7.95 -26.30
N GLY A 81 10.16 -7.76 -25.34
CA GLY A 81 10.96 -6.56 -25.20
C GLY A 81 10.40 -5.55 -24.19
N VAL A 82 9.52 -5.98 -23.30
CA VAL A 82 8.96 -5.16 -22.22
C VAL A 82 9.62 -5.49 -20.88
N LYS A 83 9.58 -4.55 -19.91
CA LYS A 83 9.98 -4.80 -18.54
C LYS A 83 8.76 -5.24 -17.72
N ILE A 84 8.93 -6.26 -16.88
CA ILE A 84 7.91 -6.65 -15.90
C ILE A 84 7.98 -5.68 -14.72
N VAL A 85 6.84 -5.13 -14.34
CA VAL A 85 6.70 -4.18 -13.22
C VAL A 85 6.24 -4.93 -11.97
N VAL A 86 5.01 -5.48 -11.99
CA VAL A 86 4.47 -6.32 -10.93
C VAL A 86 3.65 -7.46 -11.54
N THR A 87 3.34 -8.46 -10.71
CA THR A 87 2.41 -9.55 -11.05
C THR A 87 1.36 -9.68 -9.96
N GLY A 88 0.12 -9.96 -10.33
CA GLY A 88 -0.96 -10.25 -9.40
C GLY A 88 -1.47 -11.67 -9.58
N LYS A 89 -1.37 -12.48 -8.52
CA LYS A 89 -1.75 -13.92 -8.57
C LYS A 89 -3.26 -14.13 -8.47
N TRP A 90 -3.98 -13.34 -7.66
CA TRP A 90 -5.40 -13.57 -7.42
C TRP A 90 -6.27 -13.21 -8.64
N GLU A 91 -5.95 -12.14 -9.37
CA GLU A 91 -6.61 -11.74 -10.62
C GLU A 91 -5.83 -12.18 -11.88
N ASN A 92 -4.71 -12.87 -11.69
CA ASN A 92 -3.88 -13.46 -12.75
C ASN A 92 -3.45 -12.46 -13.83
N PHE A 93 -2.67 -11.45 -13.45
CA PHE A 93 -2.17 -10.43 -14.36
C PHE A 93 -0.67 -10.20 -14.25
N VAL A 94 -0.13 -9.56 -15.27
CA VAL A 94 1.25 -9.06 -15.33
C VAL A 94 1.20 -7.60 -15.76
N THR A 95 1.78 -6.70 -14.97
CA THR A 95 1.94 -5.30 -15.38
C THR A 95 3.32 -5.11 -15.98
N VAL A 96 3.36 -4.50 -17.15
CA VAL A 96 4.58 -4.26 -17.92
C VAL A 96 4.79 -2.78 -18.16
N SER A 97 6.06 -2.37 -18.34
CA SER A 97 6.41 -1.05 -18.86
C SER A 97 7.10 -1.14 -20.22
N CYS A 98 6.84 -0.16 -21.07
CA CYS A 98 7.40 -0.07 -22.42
C CYS A 98 7.40 1.37 -22.94
N ASN A 99 8.12 1.57 -24.06
CA ASN A 99 8.14 2.86 -24.79
C ASN A 99 7.28 2.84 -26.06
N ASP A 100 6.72 1.69 -26.42
CA ASP A 100 6.02 1.51 -27.67
C ASP A 100 4.79 0.60 -27.46
N SER A 101 3.61 1.12 -27.82
CA SER A 101 2.34 0.38 -27.75
C SER A 101 2.28 -0.81 -28.72
N ALA A 102 3.06 -0.80 -29.82
CA ALA A 102 3.13 -1.93 -30.76
C ALA A 102 3.67 -3.21 -30.10
N LEU A 103 4.49 -3.07 -29.05
CA LEU A 103 4.93 -4.23 -28.23
C LEU A 103 3.73 -4.90 -27.56
N VAL A 104 2.78 -4.08 -27.09
CA VAL A 104 1.59 -4.56 -26.37
C VAL A 104 0.63 -5.27 -27.32
N GLU A 105 0.52 -4.83 -28.59
CA GLU A 105 -0.30 -5.52 -29.60
C GLU A 105 0.21 -6.94 -29.85
N ARG A 106 1.54 -7.15 -29.91
CA ARG A 106 2.14 -8.49 -30.03
C ARG A 106 1.86 -9.33 -28.79
N ILE A 107 1.90 -8.73 -27.60
CA ILE A 107 1.57 -9.43 -26.34
C ILE A 107 0.09 -9.80 -26.32
N ALA A 108 -0.80 -8.94 -26.77
CA ALA A 108 -2.23 -9.19 -26.84
C ALA A 108 -2.59 -10.38 -27.76
N ALA A 109 -1.76 -10.65 -28.76
CA ALA A 109 -1.92 -11.79 -29.68
C ALA A 109 -1.45 -13.14 -29.10
N LEU A 110 -0.80 -13.15 -27.92
CA LEU A 110 -0.34 -14.41 -27.29
C LEU A 110 -1.56 -15.23 -26.82
N PRO A 111 -1.56 -16.55 -27.03
CA PRO A 111 -2.75 -17.39 -26.82
C PRO A 111 -3.26 -17.41 -25.37
N PHE A 112 -2.40 -17.17 -24.40
CA PHE A 112 -2.71 -17.15 -22.97
C PHE A 112 -3.11 -15.75 -22.44
N VAL A 113 -3.06 -14.70 -23.27
CA VAL A 113 -3.49 -13.34 -22.89
C VAL A 113 -5.00 -13.23 -23.13
N ARG A 114 -5.71 -12.68 -22.11
CA ARG A 114 -7.14 -12.41 -22.17
C ARG A 114 -7.41 -11.00 -22.71
N GLU A 115 -6.74 -10.03 -22.12
CA GLU A 115 -6.91 -8.61 -22.44
C GLU A 115 -5.69 -7.80 -22.00
N THR A 116 -5.56 -6.59 -22.54
CA THR A 116 -4.55 -5.62 -22.16
C THR A 116 -5.20 -4.28 -21.83
N GLU A 117 -4.77 -3.62 -20.76
CA GLU A 117 -5.27 -2.31 -20.35
C GLU A 117 -4.11 -1.36 -20.09
N LYS A 118 -4.16 -0.16 -20.69
CA LYS A 118 -3.21 0.90 -20.37
C LYS A 118 -3.53 1.47 -18.98
N VAL A 119 -2.58 1.37 -18.05
CA VAL A 119 -2.78 1.73 -16.65
C VAL A 119 -1.94 2.92 -16.20
N TRP A 120 -0.98 3.38 -17.04
CA TRP A 120 -0.14 4.53 -16.71
C TRP A 120 0.47 5.15 -17.95
N ILE A 121 0.65 6.47 -17.91
CA ILE A 121 1.40 7.27 -18.88
C ILE A 121 2.36 8.13 -18.09
N ALA A 122 3.63 8.21 -18.50
CA ALA A 122 4.60 9.08 -17.84
C ALA A 122 4.10 10.53 -17.83
N PRO A 123 4.18 11.22 -16.69
CA PRO A 123 3.92 12.66 -16.65
C PRO A 123 4.82 13.36 -17.68
N GLY A 124 4.23 14.28 -18.45
CA GLY A 124 4.99 15.08 -19.41
C GLY A 124 5.86 16.10 -18.68
N GLY A 125 7.12 15.74 -18.43
CA GLY A 125 8.11 16.63 -17.82
C GLY A 125 9.30 15.81 -17.29
N ASP A 126 10.51 16.21 -17.66
CA ASP A 126 11.77 15.66 -17.13
C ASP A 126 12.02 16.19 -15.70
N GLY A 127 11.10 15.95 -14.78
CA GLY A 127 11.34 16.19 -13.36
C GLY A 127 12.31 15.14 -12.82
N PRO A 128 13.54 15.49 -12.37
CA PRO A 128 14.38 14.51 -11.73
C PRO A 128 13.68 14.04 -10.45
N PHE A 129 13.63 12.73 -10.24
CA PHE A 129 13.32 12.13 -8.96
C PHE A 129 14.38 12.64 -7.95
N MET A 130 13.99 13.60 -7.14
CA MET A 130 14.85 14.12 -6.08
C MET A 130 14.68 13.19 -4.89
N ALA A 131 15.62 12.27 -4.72
CA ALA A 131 15.75 11.57 -3.44
C ALA A 131 15.91 12.63 -2.34
N THR A 132 14.99 12.66 -1.39
CA THR A 132 15.11 13.53 -0.22
C THR A 132 16.33 13.10 0.60
N GLU A 133 17.20 14.05 0.95
CA GLU A 133 18.29 13.78 1.87
C GLU A 133 17.72 13.26 3.20
N ARG A 134 18.24 12.14 3.66
CA ARG A 134 17.81 11.52 4.92
C ARG A 134 18.59 12.13 6.09
N ASP A 135 17.85 12.56 7.10
CA ASP A 135 18.39 13.11 8.32
C ASP A 135 19.22 12.08 9.13
N SER A 136 20.07 12.59 9.99
CA SER A 136 20.66 11.82 11.10
C SER A 136 19.55 11.44 12.11
N LEU A 137 19.89 10.61 13.11
CA LEU A 137 18.94 10.18 14.14
C LEU A 137 18.19 11.37 14.78
N ILE A 138 16.87 11.31 14.80
CA ILE A 138 15.97 12.38 15.26
C ILE A 138 15.46 12.06 16.67
N ASN A 139 15.73 12.92 17.64
CA ASN A 139 15.36 12.73 19.05
C ASN A 139 14.70 14.00 19.64
N ARG A 140 13.39 14.19 19.48
CA ARG A 140 12.68 15.41 19.90
C ARG A 140 11.32 15.21 20.60
N PRO A 141 10.94 14.04 21.17
CA PRO A 141 9.61 13.89 21.75
C PRO A 141 9.47 14.65 23.07
N SER A 142 8.33 15.30 23.27
CA SER A 142 7.90 15.74 24.59
C SER A 142 7.37 14.56 25.40
N VAL A 143 7.64 14.53 26.72
CA VAL A 143 7.20 13.45 27.61
C VAL A 143 6.05 13.96 28.50
N HIS A 144 4.95 13.18 28.55
CA HIS A 144 3.79 13.41 29.40
C HIS A 144 3.73 12.29 30.46
N PRO A 145 4.38 12.42 31.62
CA PRO A 145 4.61 11.32 32.56
C PRO A 145 3.34 10.74 33.17
N ASP A 146 2.24 11.51 33.19
CA ASP A 146 0.97 11.10 33.82
C ASP A 146 0.09 10.22 32.89
N SER A 147 0.52 9.94 31.69
CA SER A 147 -0.20 9.11 30.72
C SER A 147 0.72 8.24 29.88
N ILE A 148 0.48 6.91 29.88
CA ILE A 148 1.19 5.98 29.00
C ILE A 148 0.95 6.29 27.52
N TYR A 149 -0.20 6.88 27.18
CA TYR A 149 -0.60 7.22 25.80
C TYR A 149 -0.08 8.58 25.33
N GLY A 150 0.49 9.40 26.24
CA GLY A 150 0.89 10.76 25.92
C GLY A 150 -0.31 11.59 25.44
N LEU A 151 -0.16 12.30 24.32
CA LEU A 151 -1.26 13.08 23.72
C LEU A 151 -2.33 12.21 23.06
N ALA A 152 -2.03 10.96 22.71
CA ALA A 152 -2.95 10.07 21.99
C ALA A 152 -4.06 9.46 22.89
N VAL A 153 -4.15 9.86 24.16
CA VAL A 153 -5.08 9.27 25.13
C VAL A 153 -6.54 9.29 24.67
N ASP A 154 -6.99 10.39 24.09
CA ASP A 154 -8.38 10.55 23.68
C ASP A 154 -8.73 9.61 22.50
N GLN A 155 -7.83 9.49 21.51
CA GLN A 155 -8.06 8.60 20.35
C GLN A 155 -8.03 7.11 20.72
N ILE A 156 -7.29 6.73 21.75
CA ILE A 156 -7.28 5.36 22.27
C ILE A 156 -8.57 5.08 23.06
N ARG A 157 -8.95 5.98 23.97
CA ARG A 157 -10.10 5.81 24.86
C ARG A 157 -11.44 5.86 24.14
N LEU A 158 -11.58 6.68 23.11
CA LEU A 158 -12.83 6.80 22.36
C LEU A 158 -13.31 5.44 21.84
N SER A 159 -12.39 4.55 21.49
CA SER A 159 -12.69 3.20 21.02
C SER A 159 -12.42 2.10 22.07
N ASN A 160 -12.27 2.46 23.35
CA ASN A 160 -11.95 1.55 24.46
C ASN A 160 -10.64 0.77 24.30
N GLY A 161 -9.67 1.29 23.53
CA GLY A 161 -8.36 0.64 23.34
C GLY A 161 -7.54 0.57 24.63
N ASP A 162 -7.75 1.50 25.58
CA ASP A 162 -7.18 1.44 26.92
C ASP A 162 -7.64 0.19 27.68
N LYS A 163 -8.90 -0.23 27.51
CA LYS A 163 -9.43 -1.47 28.13
C LYS A 163 -8.80 -2.72 27.54
N LEU A 164 -8.60 -2.76 26.23
CA LEU A 164 -7.87 -3.87 25.60
C LEU A 164 -6.44 -3.97 26.15
N HIS A 165 -5.76 -2.83 26.30
CA HIS A 165 -4.40 -2.81 26.87
C HIS A 165 -4.35 -3.19 28.35
N GLU A 166 -5.35 -2.78 29.15
CA GLU A 166 -5.50 -3.20 30.57
C GLU A 166 -5.67 -4.72 30.69
N GLU A 167 -6.39 -5.35 29.75
CA GLU A 167 -6.57 -6.81 29.67
C GLU A 167 -5.36 -7.54 29.05
N GLY A 168 -4.34 -6.80 28.61
CA GLY A 168 -3.11 -7.36 28.06
C GLY A 168 -3.09 -7.55 26.54
N PHE A 169 -4.15 -7.16 25.82
CA PHE A 169 -4.21 -7.23 24.36
C PHE A 169 -3.52 -6.00 23.74
N LYS A 170 -2.28 -6.18 23.25
CA LYS A 170 -1.43 -5.12 22.68
C LYS A 170 -0.83 -5.50 21.31
N GLY A 171 -1.34 -6.56 20.70
CA GLY A 171 -0.89 -7.06 19.39
C GLY A 171 0.23 -8.10 19.45
N GLN A 172 0.51 -8.70 20.62
CA GLN A 172 1.54 -9.74 20.76
C GLN A 172 1.27 -10.93 19.83
N GLY A 173 2.29 -11.32 19.06
CA GLY A 173 2.21 -12.43 18.12
C GLY A 173 1.49 -12.11 16.81
N MET A 174 0.84 -10.94 16.71
CA MET A 174 0.18 -10.48 15.49
C MET A 174 1.18 -9.81 14.54
N THR A 175 0.93 -9.98 13.26
CA THR A 175 1.68 -9.31 12.19
C THR A 175 0.76 -8.39 11.40
N ILE A 176 1.08 -7.12 11.37
CA ILE A 176 0.31 -6.09 10.67
C ILE A 176 1.10 -5.61 9.44
N ALA A 177 0.46 -5.48 8.28
CA ALA A 177 1.03 -4.77 7.16
C ALA A 177 0.43 -3.37 7.07
N VAL A 178 1.28 -2.34 6.93
CA VAL A 178 0.87 -0.99 6.57
C VAL A 178 1.22 -0.79 5.11
N ILE A 179 0.19 -0.55 4.27
CA ILE A 179 0.32 -0.31 2.84
C ILE A 179 0.05 1.17 2.59
N ASP A 180 1.07 1.90 2.11
CA ASP A 180 1.02 3.36 2.04
C ASP A 180 1.99 3.92 0.97
N ALA A 181 2.16 5.25 0.92
CA ALA A 181 3.01 5.95 -0.05
C ALA A 181 4.50 6.01 0.33
N GLY A 182 4.86 5.69 1.57
CA GLY A 182 6.23 5.74 2.09
C GLY A 182 6.25 5.89 3.60
N PHE A 183 7.47 5.82 4.19
CA PHE A 183 7.65 5.80 5.64
C PHE A 183 8.81 6.70 6.07
N HIS A 184 8.82 7.93 5.57
CA HIS A 184 9.95 8.87 5.71
C HIS A 184 10.46 8.96 7.14
N ASN A 185 11.76 8.71 7.31
CA ASN A 185 12.47 8.73 8.60
C ASN A 185 11.95 7.78 9.70
N ALA A 186 11.03 6.86 9.43
CA ALA A 186 10.52 5.95 10.46
C ALA A 186 11.64 5.13 11.13
N ASP A 187 12.72 4.83 10.41
CA ASP A 187 13.92 4.15 10.90
C ASP A 187 14.92 5.07 11.63
N LYS A 188 14.72 6.41 11.58
CA LYS A 188 15.61 7.42 12.21
C LYS A 188 15.01 8.05 13.45
N ILE A 189 13.70 8.05 13.58
CA ILE A 189 12.99 8.65 14.72
C ILE A 189 13.22 7.78 15.96
N THR A 190 13.93 8.31 16.95
CA THR A 190 14.26 7.56 18.18
C THR A 190 13.01 7.03 18.90
N ALA A 191 11.91 7.78 18.86
CA ALA A 191 10.65 7.36 19.47
C ALA A 191 10.05 6.12 18.79
N MET A 192 10.40 5.84 17.54
CA MET A 192 9.90 4.70 16.74
C MET A 192 10.85 3.48 16.73
N GLN A 193 12.04 3.57 17.34
CA GLN A 193 13.03 2.48 17.31
C GLN A 193 12.61 1.21 18.05
N ASN A 194 11.57 1.30 18.88
CA ASN A 194 11.01 0.14 19.58
C ASN A 194 10.00 -0.66 18.72
N ILE A 195 9.68 -0.17 17.52
CA ILE A 195 8.75 -0.82 16.62
C ILE A 195 9.44 -2.03 15.96
N ARG A 196 8.78 -3.18 16.02
CA ARG A 196 9.30 -4.42 15.43
C ARG A 196 8.96 -4.51 13.94
N ILE A 197 9.82 -3.95 13.08
CA ILE A 197 9.68 -4.05 11.62
C ILE A 197 10.31 -5.37 11.15
N LEU A 198 9.50 -6.25 10.53
CA LEU A 198 9.92 -7.54 9.98
C LEU A 198 10.57 -7.39 8.59
N GLY A 199 10.17 -6.38 7.85
CA GLY A 199 10.72 -6.08 6.55
C GLY A 199 9.93 -4.99 5.82
N THR A 200 10.47 -4.60 4.68
CA THR A 200 9.93 -3.55 3.83
C THR A 200 9.88 -4.00 2.38
N LYS A 201 8.95 -3.45 1.58
CA LYS A 201 8.96 -3.66 0.14
C LYS A 201 8.32 -2.49 -0.60
N ASP A 202 8.97 -2.08 -1.69
CA ASP A 202 8.48 -1.06 -2.61
C ASP A 202 7.98 -1.72 -3.91
N PHE A 203 6.70 -1.51 -4.24
CA PHE A 203 6.08 -2.01 -5.46
C PHE A 203 6.03 -0.95 -6.57
N VAL A 204 6.23 0.32 -6.21
CA VAL A 204 6.29 1.45 -7.15
C VAL A 204 7.66 1.53 -7.80
N ASN A 205 8.71 1.58 -6.97
CA ASN A 205 10.10 1.61 -7.39
C ASN A 205 10.95 0.67 -6.51
N PRO A 206 11.17 -0.58 -6.91
CA PRO A 206 11.93 -1.55 -6.11
C PRO A 206 13.38 -1.17 -5.78
N GLN A 207 13.89 -0.07 -6.36
CA GLN A 207 15.25 0.43 -6.11
C GLN A 207 15.27 1.61 -5.14
N SER A 208 14.11 2.15 -4.74
CA SER A 208 14.05 3.25 -3.80
C SER A 208 14.14 2.76 -2.34
N ASP A 209 14.46 3.70 -1.45
CA ASP A 209 14.39 3.50 -0.01
C ASP A 209 13.04 4.03 0.50
N ILE A 210 12.15 3.15 0.93
CA ILE A 210 10.81 3.55 1.40
C ILE A 210 10.87 4.53 2.58
N PHE A 211 12.00 4.58 3.30
CA PHE A 211 12.23 5.54 4.38
C PHE A 211 12.68 6.92 3.89
N ALA A 212 12.93 7.08 2.59
CA ALA A 212 13.16 8.37 1.93
C ALA A 212 11.93 8.87 1.14
N GLU A 213 10.88 8.05 1.07
CA GLU A 213 9.64 8.35 0.35
C GLU A 213 8.64 9.12 1.25
N SER A 214 7.36 9.17 0.90
CA SER A 214 6.32 9.91 1.63
C SER A 214 6.35 9.77 3.15
N SER A 215 5.96 10.84 3.83
CA SER A 215 5.80 10.86 5.29
C SER A 215 4.47 10.29 5.78
N HIS A 216 3.50 10.10 4.88
CA HIS A 216 2.13 9.75 5.24
C HIS A 216 2.07 8.40 5.97
N GLY A 217 2.65 7.34 5.41
CA GLY A 217 2.64 6.02 6.04
C GLY A 217 3.42 5.96 7.36
N MET A 218 4.43 6.81 7.58
CA MET A 218 5.10 6.93 8.87
C MET A 218 4.15 7.48 9.94
N ALA A 219 3.39 8.53 9.63
CA ALA A 219 2.39 9.08 10.54
C ALA A 219 1.26 8.06 10.81
N VAL A 220 0.79 7.34 9.78
CA VAL A 220 -0.16 6.22 9.90
C VAL A 220 0.38 5.11 10.80
N LEU A 221 1.63 4.67 10.59
CA LEU A 221 2.30 3.66 11.40
C LEU A 221 2.35 4.08 12.88
N SER A 222 2.57 5.36 13.16
CA SER A 222 2.65 5.85 14.54
C SER A 222 1.35 5.64 15.32
N CYS A 223 0.18 5.69 14.68
CA CYS A 223 -1.12 5.45 15.32
C CYS A 223 -1.29 4.00 15.82
N ILE A 224 -0.64 3.04 15.15
CA ILE A 224 -0.73 1.61 15.50
C ILE A 224 0.42 1.18 16.39
N ALA A 225 1.64 1.52 15.99
CA ALA A 225 2.86 0.83 16.37
C ALA A 225 3.68 1.53 17.45
N MET A 226 3.41 2.82 17.73
CA MET A 226 4.17 3.53 18.74
C MET A 226 4.16 2.78 20.08
N ASN A 227 5.36 2.61 20.64
CA ASN A 227 5.57 1.93 21.93
C ASN A 227 6.54 2.75 22.78
N ARG A 228 6.11 3.96 23.16
CA ARG A 228 6.89 4.86 24.00
C ARG A 228 6.01 5.53 25.04
N PRO A 229 5.81 4.88 26.19
CA PRO A 229 5.00 5.43 27.28
C PRO A 229 5.41 6.84 27.66
N GLY A 230 4.43 7.71 27.87
CA GLY A 230 4.63 9.14 28.14
C GLY A 230 4.84 10.00 26.90
N VAL A 231 5.19 9.43 25.76
CA VAL A 231 5.28 10.14 24.47
C VAL A 231 4.04 9.83 23.64
N MET A 232 3.92 8.60 23.20
CA MET A 232 2.76 8.07 22.49
C MET A 232 2.78 6.54 22.55
N THR A 233 1.63 5.93 22.80
CA THR A 233 1.42 4.49 22.64
C THR A 233 0.29 4.29 21.65
N GLY A 234 0.54 3.53 20.60
CA GLY A 234 -0.43 3.18 19.57
C GLY A 234 -1.38 2.08 20.02
N THR A 235 -2.24 1.63 19.10
CA THR A 235 -3.30 0.65 19.39
C THR A 235 -2.81 -0.81 19.43
N ALA A 236 -1.68 -1.12 18.74
CA ALA A 236 -1.04 -2.44 18.77
C ALA A 236 0.49 -2.32 18.95
N PRO A 237 0.97 -1.76 20.10
CA PRO A 237 2.38 -1.40 20.28
C PRO A 237 3.32 -2.60 20.38
N GLU A 238 2.81 -3.80 20.54
CA GLU A 238 3.59 -5.05 20.66
C GLU A 238 3.45 -5.97 19.45
N ALA A 239 2.75 -5.50 18.38
CA ALA A 239 2.68 -6.20 17.11
C ALA A 239 3.99 -6.13 16.31
N SER A 240 4.08 -6.93 15.26
CA SER A 240 5.18 -6.91 14.30
C SER A 240 4.68 -6.36 12.96
N PHE A 241 5.53 -5.64 12.22
CA PHE A 241 5.08 -4.85 11.07
C PHE A 241 5.82 -5.20 9.77
N TRP A 242 5.06 -5.30 8.68
CA TRP A 242 5.55 -5.15 7.31
C TRP A 242 5.18 -3.77 6.78
N LEU A 243 6.14 -3.06 6.19
CA LEU A 243 5.92 -1.74 5.60
C LEU A 243 6.00 -1.87 4.07
N LEU A 244 4.89 -1.60 3.40
CA LEU A 244 4.74 -1.86 1.97
C LEU A 244 4.34 -0.56 1.25
N ARG A 245 5.16 -0.15 0.25
CA ARG A 245 4.84 1.02 -0.56
C ARG A 245 4.12 0.60 -1.83
N SER A 246 2.94 1.17 -2.08
CA SER A 246 2.14 0.92 -3.27
C SER A 246 1.61 2.19 -3.94
N GLU A 247 1.88 3.37 -3.39
CA GLU A 247 1.40 4.66 -3.89
C GLU A 247 2.53 5.54 -4.40
N ASP A 248 2.27 6.23 -5.51
CA ASP A 248 3.12 7.25 -6.11
C ASP A 248 2.48 8.63 -5.94
N GLU A 249 2.93 9.42 -4.98
CA GLU A 249 2.39 10.76 -4.68
C GLU A 249 2.49 11.77 -5.86
N TYR A 250 3.21 11.44 -6.92
CA TYR A 250 3.42 12.33 -8.06
C TYR A 250 2.43 12.11 -9.20
N SER A 251 1.64 11.05 -9.15
CA SER A 251 0.67 10.72 -10.20
C SER A 251 -0.47 9.87 -9.65
N GLU A 252 -1.65 10.01 -10.22
CA GLU A 252 -2.84 9.25 -9.85
C GLU A 252 -3.29 8.41 -11.03
N HIS A 253 -2.87 7.15 -11.09
CA HIS A 253 -3.13 6.26 -12.21
C HIS A 253 -3.63 4.88 -11.78
N LEU A 254 -4.29 4.15 -12.69
CA LEU A 254 -4.79 2.80 -12.43
C LEU A 254 -3.69 1.80 -12.02
N VAL A 255 -2.41 2.06 -12.38
CA VAL A 255 -1.29 1.20 -12.02
C VAL A 255 -1.08 1.07 -10.51
N GLU A 256 -1.50 2.06 -9.73
CA GLU A 256 -1.40 2.01 -8.26
C GLU A 256 -2.27 0.92 -7.67
N GLN A 257 -3.38 0.59 -8.31
CA GLN A 257 -4.18 -0.58 -7.94
C GLN A 257 -3.44 -1.90 -8.23
N ASP A 258 -2.56 -1.94 -9.24
CA ASP A 258 -1.73 -3.12 -9.53
C ASP A 258 -0.63 -3.27 -8.48
N TYR A 259 -0.01 -2.16 -8.05
CA TYR A 259 0.96 -2.15 -6.97
C TYR A 259 0.32 -2.58 -5.65
N TRP A 260 -0.85 -2.03 -5.34
CA TRP A 260 -1.61 -2.39 -4.14
C TRP A 260 -2.01 -3.86 -4.16
N ALA A 261 -2.50 -4.38 -5.29
CA ALA A 261 -2.82 -5.80 -5.46
C ALA A 261 -1.60 -6.69 -5.18
N ALA A 262 -0.44 -6.34 -5.75
CA ALA A 262 0.80 -7.06 -5.49
C ALA A 262 1.23 -6.96 -4.01
N ALA A 263 0.99 -5.82 -3.36
CA ALA A 263 1.32 -5.62 -1.95
C ALA A 263 0.46 -6.48 -1.02
N VAL A 264 -0.86 -6.54 -1.22
CA VAL A 264 -1.75 -7.39 -0.40
C VAL A 264 -1.47 -8.88 -0.61
N GLU A 265 -1.17 -9.30 -1.83
CA GLU A 265 -0.80 -10.67 -2.14
C GLU A 265 0.56 -11.08 -1.55
N TYR A 266 1.49 -10.12 -1.48
CA TYR A 266 2.76 -10.32 -0.78
C TYR A 266 2.53 -10.43 0.73
N ALA A 267 1.74 -9.53 1.32
CA ALA A 267 1.37 -9.57 2.74
C ALA A 267 0.74 -10.93 3.12
N ASP A 268 -0.15 -11.44 2.28
CA ASP A 268 -0.70 -12.78 2.42
C ASP A 268 0.40 -13.86 2.44
N SER A 269 1.30 -13.80 1.47
CA SER A 269 2.35 -14.82 1.31
C SER A 269 3.34 -14.86 2.47
N VAL A 270 3.65 -13.72 3.09
CA VAL A 270 4.56 -13.64 4.24
C VAL A 270 3.87 -13.87 5.60
N GLY A 271 2.56 -14.10 5.61
CA GLY A 271 1.82 -14.47 6.81
C GLY A 271 1.34 -13.29 7.67
N VAL A 272 0.97 -12.17 7.05
CA VAL A 272 0.31 -11.05 7.73
C VAL A 272 -1.08 -11.46 8.22
N ASP A 273 -1.49 -10.97 9.38
CA ASP A 273 -2.80 -11.23 9.97
C ASP A 273 -3.79 -10.09 9.69
N VAL A 274 -3.32 -8.84 9.79
CA VAL A 274 -4.14 -7.65 9.62
C VAL A 274 -3.43 -6.67 8.67
N LEU A 275 -4.19 -6.02 7.80
CA LEU A 275 -3.68 -5.00 6.88
C LEU A 275 -4.34 -3.66 7.20
N ASN A 276 -3.54 -2.59 7.24
CA ASN A 276 -4.04 -1.22 7.16
C ASN A 276 -3.74 -0.65 5.78
N THR A 277 -4.76 -0.07 5.14
CA THR A 277 -4.58 0.75 3.96
C THR A 277 -5.27 2.09 4.14
N SER A 278 -4.49 3.17 4.09
CA SER A 278 -4.99 4.54 4.23
C SER A 278 -5.05 5.24 2.87
N LEU A 279 -5.38 4.47 1.83
CA LEU A 279 -5.41 4.85 0.42
C LEU A 279 -6.82 4.68 -0.15
N GLY A 280 -7.10 5.38 -1.26
CA GLY A 280 -8.37 5.17 -1.94
C GLY A 280 -8.54 6.04 -3.18
N TYR A 281 -9.03 5.47 -4.27
CA TYR A 281 -9.04 6.06 -5.60
C TYR A 281 -10.45 6.21 -6.17
N TYR A 282 -10.72 7.32 -6.83
CA TYR A 282 -11.93 7.52 -7.65
C TYR A 282 -11.71 8.48 -8.82
N ALA A 283 -10.70 9.33 -8.73
CA ALA A 283 -10.33 10.30 -9.77
C ALA A 283 -8.88 10.07 -10.17
N PHE A 284 -8.62 10.06 -11.45
CA PHE A 284 -7.32 9.76 -12.03
C PHE A 284 -6.87 10.91 -12.95
N ASP A 285 -5.56 11.00 -13.23
CA ASP A 285 -4.99 11.96 -14.15
C ASP A 285 -5.60 11.79 -15.56
N ASP A 286 -5.78 10.55 -16.02
CA ASP A 286 -6.65 10.24 -17.14
C ASP A 286 -8.12 10.24 -16.69
N LYS A 287 -8.79 11.36 -16.86
CA LYS A 287 -10.19 11.56 -16.46
C LYS A 287 -11.16 10.55 -17.07
N SER A 288 -10.81 9.89 -18.19
CA SER A 288 -11.62 8.83 -18.79
C SER A 288 -11.72 7.59 -17.91
N LYS A 289 -10.79 7.44 -16.97
CA LYS A 289 -10.70 6.34 -16.00
C LYS A 289 -11.42 6.63 -14.68
N ASN A 290 -11.88 7.87 -14.46
CA ASN A 290 -12.57 8.26 -13.24
C ASN A 290 -13.77 7.37 -12.95
N TYR A 291 -13.88 6.94 -11.70
CA TYR A 291 -15.02 6.16 -11.25
C TYR A 291 -16.28 7.00 -11.13
N LYS A 292 -17.40 6.34 -11.23
CA LYS A 292 -18.75 6.89 -11.02
C LYS A 292 -19.37 6.22 -9.80
N LEU A 293 -20.36 6.86 -9.18
CA LEU A 293 -20.99 6.31 -7.99
C LEU A 293 -21.52 4.87 -8.19
N ARG A 294 -21.99 4.55 -9.39
CA ARG A 294 -22.43 3.19 -9.75
C ARG A 294 -21.31 2.13 -9.74
N ASN A 295 -20.06 2.55 -9.72
CA ASN A 295 -18.88 1.66 -9.69
C ASN A 295 -18.49 1.26 -8.25
N LEU A 296 -19.13 1.86 -7.23
CA LEU A 296 -18.85 1.57 -5.82
C LEU A 296 -19.65 0.34 -5.35
N ASP A 297 -19.45 -0.79 -6.00
CA ASP A 297 -20.20 -2.05 -5.75
C ASP A 297 -19.33 -3.15 -5.13
N GLY A 298 -18.06 -2.84 -4.82
CA GLY A 298 -17.09 -3.80 -4.30
C GLY A 298 -16.49 -4.74 -5.35
N HIS A 299 -16.88 -4.60 -6.64
CA HIS A 299 -16.50 -5.52 -7.72
C HIS A 299 -15.89 -4.81 -8.94
N TYR A 300 -16.19 -3.54 -9.16
CA TYR A 300 -15.74 -2.80 -10.33
C TYR A 300 -14.25 -2.53 -10.30
N ALA A 301 -13.73 -1.88 -9.24
CA ALA A 301 -12.32 -1.57 -9.11
C ALA A 301 -11.48 -2.82 -8.86
N LEU A 302 -10.26 -2.89 -9.45
CA LEU A 302 -9.35 -4.00 -9.20
C LEU A 302 -9.08 -4.16 -7.71
N MET A 303 -8.78 -3.07 -7.01
CA MET A 303 -8.47 -3.13 -5.58
C MET A 303 -9.68 -3.53 -4.72
N SER A 304 -10.92 -3.22 -5.12
CA SER A 304 -12.12 -3.68 -4.41
C SER A 304 -12.32 -5.19 -4.54
N ARG A 305 -12.07 -5.75 -5.75
CA ARG A 305 -12.10 -7.21 -5.95
C ARG A 305 -11.02 -7.92 -5.13
N GLN A 306 -9.81 -7.35 -5.12
CA GLN A 306 -8.70 -7.87 -4.31
C GLN A 306 -9.03 -7.78 -2.81
N ALA A 307 -9.56 -6.64 -2.35
CA ALA A 307 -9.96 -6.43 -0.95
C ALA A 307 -11.00 -7.45 -0.50
N SER A 308 -11.98 -7.76 -1.35
CA SER A 308 -13.00 -8.77 -1.05
C SER A 308 -12.42 -10.18 -0.84
N ARG A 309 -11.25 -10.48 -1.45
CA ARG A 309 -10.57 -11.79 -1.30
C ARG A 309 -9.72 -11.91 -0.04
N ILE A 310 -9.34 -10.80 0.59
CA ILE A 310 -8.45 -10.80 1.76
C ILE A 310 -9.01 -11.64 2.90
N ALA A 311 -10.31 -11.53 3.17
CA ALA A 311 -10.99 -12.32 4.20
C ALA A 311 -10.99 -13.83 3.86
N ASP A 312 -11.12 -14.20 2.58
CA ASP A 312 -11.05 -15.59 2.13
C ASP A 312 -9.66 -16.21 2.33
N LYS A 313 -8.65 -15.35 2.51
CA LYS A 313 -7.28 -15.75 2.85
C LYS A 313 -6.98 -15.71 4.35
N GLY A 314 -7.99 -15.38 5.17
CA GLY A 314 -7.93 -15.38 6.63
C GLY A 314 -7.27 -14.15 7.23
N MET A 315 -7.19 -13.05 6.49
CA MET A 315 -6.69 -11.76 6.94
C MET A 315 -7.84 -10.77 7.16
N VAL A 316 -7.61 -9.76 8.00
CA VAL A 316 -8.51 -8.62 8.16
C VAL A 316 -7.93 -7.42 7.41
N LEU A 317 -8.72 -6.79 6.55
CA LEU A 317 -8.38 -5.49 5.96
C LEU A 317 -9.15 -4.37 6.68
N VAL A 318 -8.42 -3.40 7.19
CA VAL A 318 -8.95 -2.14 7.70
C VAL A 318 -8.54 -1.03 6.73
N CYS A 319 -9.50 -0.27 6.22
CA CYS A 319 -9.23 0.76 5.24
C CYS A 319 -9.97 2.07 5.55
N SER A 320 -9.36 3.19 5.13
CA SER A 320 -9.96 4.51 5.26
C SER A 320 -11.18 4.67 4.33
N ALA A 321 -12.21 5.39 4.79
CA ALA A 321 -13.41 5.66 4.00
C ALA A 321 -13.18 6.68 2.87
N GLY A 322 -12.12 7.48 2.96
CA GLY A 322 -11.84 8.61 2.08
C GLY A 322 -12.19 9.97 2.70
N ASN A 323 -11.68 11.05 2.10
CA ASN A 323 -11.74 12.41 2.65
C ASN A 323 -12.56 13.37 1.78
N SER A 324 -13.54 12.85 1.04
CA SER A 324 -14.33 13.62 0.07
C SER A 324 -15.71 14.07 0.58
N GLY A 325 -15.98 13.90 1.89
CA GLY A 325 -17.31 14.19 2.49
C GLY A 325 -17.81 15.61 2.26
N ALA A 326 -16.92 16.60 2.31
CA ALA A 326 -17.23 18.01 2.04
C ALA A 326 -17.21 18.37 0.54
N GLY A 327 -16.68 17.47 -0.31
CA GLY A 327 -16.56 17.70 -1.76
C GLY A 327 -17.78 17.25 -2.55
N SER A 328 -17.67 17.32 -3.88
CA SER A 328 -18.75 16.86 -4.79
C SER A 328 -18.92 15.36 -4.82
N TRP A 329 -17.84 14.59 -4.59
CA TRP A 329 -17.87 13.13 -4.57
C TRP A 329 -18.66 12.58 -3.37
N LYS A 330 -18.39 13.06 -2.16
CA LYS A 330 -19.02 12.73 -0.87
C LYS A 330 -18.93 11.28 -0.43
N LYS A 331 -18.77 10.35 -1.37
CA LYS A 331 -18.86 8.91 -1.13
C LYS A 331 -17.50 8.31 -0.73
N ILE A 332 -17.59 7.12 -0.14
CA ILE A 332 -16.41 6.27 0.09
C ILE A 332 -15.63 6.06 -1.20
N THR A 333 -14.38 5.64 -1.05
CA THR A 333 -13.49 5.33 -2.18
C THR A 333 -13.10 3.85 -2.16
N PRO A 334 -12.93 3.18 -3.30
CA PRO A 334 -12.27 1.88 -3.34
C PRO A 334 -10.91 1.91 -2.61
N PRO A 335 -10.57 0.88 -1.77
CA PRO A 335 -11.27 -0.38 -1.61
C PRO A 335 -12.35 -0.39 -0.51
N GLY A 336 -12.69 0.76 0.09
CA GLY A 336 -13.66 0.88 1.17
C GLY A 336 -15.10 0.46 0.79
N ASP A 337 -15.39 0.35 -0.50
CA ASP A 337 -16.66 -0.15 -1.02
C ASP A 337 -16.76 -1.69 -1.04
N ALA A 338 -15.66 -2.42 -0.79
CA ALA A 338 -15.67 -3.87 -0.74
C ALA A 338 -16.49 -4.41 0.45
N GLY A 339 -17.08 -5.60 0.31
CA GLY A 339 -17.98 -6.17 1.30
C GLY A 339 -17.29 -6.65 2.57
N ASN A 340 -16.15 -7.31 2.38
CA ASN A 340 -15.43 -8.05 3.44
C ASN A 340 -14.27 -7.23 4.03
N VAL A 341 -14.42 -5.90 4.12
CA VAL A 341 -13.42 -5.01 4.69
C VAL A 341 -14.02 -4.15 5.79
N LEU A 342 -13.22 -3.79 6.77
CA LEU A 342 -13.61 -2.84 7.81
C LEU A 342 -13.27 -1.43 7.33
N THR A 343 -14.26 -0.70 6.85
CA THR A 343 -14.10 0.68 6.36
C THR A 343 -14.32 1.67 7.48
N VAL A 344 -13.36 2.56 7.71
CA VAL A 344 -13.31 3.45 8.87
C VAL A 344 -13.52 4.91 8.46
N GLY A 345 -14.55 5.53 8.99
CA GLY A 345 -14.81 6.97 8.89
C GLY A 345 -14.10 7.74 10.00
N ALA A 346 -14.05 9.08 9.85
CA ALA A 346 -13.37 9.95 10.79
C ALA A 346 -14.36 10.75 11.64
N VAL A 347 -14.09 10.81 12.95
CA VAL A 347 -14.70 11.72 13.93
C VAL A 347 -13.61 12.51 14.65
N ASP A 348 -13.99 13.54 15.42
CA ASP A 348 -13.10 14.17 16.39
C ASP A 348 -13.11 13.41 17.74
N LYS A 349 -12.40 13.94 18.74
CA LYS A 349 -12.31 13.33 20.08
C LYS A 349 -13.61 13.37 20.88
N GLU A 350 -14.57 14.20 20.50
CA GLU A 350 -15.93 14.27 21.02
C GLU A 350 -16.92 13.38 20.27
N ALA A 351 -16.44 12.51 19.36
CA ALA A 351 -17.23 11.64 18.47
C ALA A 351 -18.13 12.39 17.49
N VAL A 352 -17.82 13.64 17.15
CA VAL A 352 -18.53 14.39 16.12
C VAL A 352 -17.95 14.08 14.75
N LEU A 353 -18.82 13.78 13.76
CA LEU A 353 -18.40 13.43 12.41
C LEU A 353 -17.54 14.53 11.79
N ALA A 354 -16.35 14.14 11.32
CA ALA A 354 -15.46 15.04 10.59
C ALA A 354 -16.09 15.44 9.25
N PRO A 355 -16.15 16.74 8.91
CA PRO A 355 -16.82 17.20 7.68
C PRO A 355 -16.25 16.60 6.39
N PHE A 356 -14.96 16.25 6.39
CA PHE A 356 -14.30 15.64 5.25
C PHE A 356 -14.55 14.12 5.14
N SER A 357 -15.00 13.46 6.23
CA SER A 357 -15.18 12.00 6.20
C SER A 357 -16.16 11.58 5.12
N SER A 358 -15.71 10.75 4.21
CA SER A 358 -16.57 10.17 3.17
C SER A 358 -17.63 9.27 3.78
N VAL A 359 -18.79 9.23 3.15
CA VAL A 359 -19.98 8.48 3.59
C VAL A 359 -20.48 7.52 2.50
N GLY A 360 -21.20 6.48 2.91
CA GLY A 360 -21.90 5.57 1.99
C GLY A 360 -23.26 6.16 1.54
N ASN A 361 -24.14 5.40 0.96
CA ASN A 361 -24.09 3.96 0.70
C ASN A 361 -23.22 3.62 -0.51
N THR A 362 -22.87 2.32 -0.61
CA THR A 362 -22.35 1.73 -1.85
C THR A 362 -23.39 1.75 -2.95
N ALA A 363 -23.01 1.43 -4.19
CA ALA A 363 -23.92 1.36 -5.33
C ALA A 363 -24.99 0.25 -5.18
N ASP A 364 -24.63 -0.81 -4.47
CA ASP A 364 -25.49 -1.94 -4.11
C ASP A 364 -26.19 -1.76 -2.73
N HIS A 365 -26.22 -0.53 -2.23
CA HIS A 365 -26.94 -0.09 -1.03
C HIS A 365 -26.43 -0.61 0.32
N ARG A 366 -25.21 -1.18 0.40
CA ARG A 366 -24.61 -1.51 1.69
C ARG A 366 -24.25 -0.22 2.45
N ILE A 367 -24.41 -0.25 3.76
CA ILE A 367 -24.01 0.85 4.65
C ILE A 367 -22.49 0.83 4.81
N LYS A 368 -21.85 1.97 4.56
CA LYS A 368 -20.44 2.24 4.77
C LYS A 368 -20.25 3.71 5.23
N PRO A 369 -19.20 4.06 5.98
CA PRO A 369 -18.23 3.18 6.64
C PRO A 369 -18.91 2.27 7.68
N ASP A 370 -18.20 1.19 8.07
CA ASP A 370 -18.69 0.22 9.06
C ASP A 370 -18.56 0.75 10.49
N ILE A 371 -17.50 1.55 10.72
CA ILE A 371 -17.11 2.07 12.03
C ILE A 371 -16.45 3.44 11.88
N VAL A 372 -16.26 4.16 12.98
CA VAL A 372 -15.55 5.45 13.03
C VAL A 372 -14.51 5.44 14.13
N ALA A 373 -13.44 6.23 13.93
CA ALA A 373 -12.43 6.52 14.95
C ALA A 373 -11.94 7.97 14.82
N VAL A 374 -11.09 8.42 15.73
CA VAL A 374 -10.53 9.77 15.66
C VAL A 374 -9.68 9.92 14.39
N GLY A 375 -10.11 10.84 13.53
CA GLY A 375 -9.41 11.21 12.31
C GLY A 375 -9.38 12.72 12.09
N LEU A 376 -10.12 13.48 12.90
CA LEU A 376 -10.01 14.93 12.95
C LEU A 376 -9.20 15.32 14.21
N GLY A 377 -7.99 15.83 13.98
CA GLY A 377 -7.05 16.15 15.06
C GLY A 377 -6.41 14.91 15.69
N ALA A 378 -6.26 13.81 14.95
CA ALA A 378 -5.56 12.62 15.42
C ALA A 378 -4.10 12.93 15.76
N ASP A 379 -3.64 12.46 16.92
CA ASP A 379 -2.26 12.62 17.35
C ASP A 379 -1.35 11.62 16.62
N VAL A 380 -0.24 12.12 16.08
CA VAL A 380 0.73 11.36 15.28
C VAL A 380 2.16 11.78 15.63
N ILE A 381 3.14 10.96 15.23
CA ILE A 381 4.55 11.39 15.18
C ILE A 381 4.83 11.94 13.77
N ARG A 382 5.56 13.06 13.69
CA ARG A 382 6.01 13.69 12.44
C ARG A 382 7.42 13.26 12.07
N THR A 383 7.83 13.52 10.84
CA THR A 383 9.16 13.19 10.31
C THR A 383 10.32 13.82 11.06
N ASP A 384 10.08 14.91 11.79
CA ASP A 384 11.02 15.56 12.66
C ASP A 384 11.07 14.96 14.10
N GLY A 385 10.34 13.85 14.31
CA GLY A 385 10.24 13.16 15.61
C GLY A 385 9.35 13.84 16.64
N ASN A 386 8.77 15.01 16.32
CA ASN A 386 7.83 15.69 17.21
C ASN A 386 6.43 15.06 17.11
N GLN A 387 5.70 15.13 18.22
CA GLN A 387 4.27 14.89 18.21
C GLN A 387 3.56 16.00 17.43
N GLY A 388 2.48 15.61 16.75
CA GLY A 388 1.66 16.54 16.00
C GLY A 388 0.24 16.04 15.82
N ARG A 389 -0.59 16.83 15.16
CA ARG A 389 -1.95 16.46 14.80
C ARG A 389 -2.11 16.40 13.30
N ALA A 390 -2.93 15.44 12.85
CA ALA A 390 -3.25 15.24 11.46
C ALA A 390 -4.76 15.03 11.27
N ASN A 391 -5.25 15.31 10.05
CA ASN A 391 -6.65 15.17 9.70
C ASN A 391 -6.78 14.20 8.51
N GLY A 392 -7.66 13.23 8.63
CA GLY A 392 -7.94 12.26 7.58
C GLY A 392 -8.53 10.97 8.13
N THR A 393 -9.38 10.31 7.36
CA THR A 393 -9.79 8.93 7.60
C THR A 393 -8.56 8.00 7.57
N SER A 394 -7.46 8.45 6.95
CA SER A 394 -6.14 7.81 6.95
C SER A 394 -5.55 7.60 8.35
N PHE A 395 -5.98 8.37 9.35
CA PHE A 395 -5.54 8.23 10.74
C PHE A 395 -6.57 7.49 11.60
N ALA A 396 -7.85 7.55 11.23
CA ALA A 396 -8.91 6.76 11.86
C ALA A 396 -8.73 5.25 11.57
N SER A 397 -8.41 4.89 10.35
CA SER A 397 -8.17 3.50 9.92
C SER A 397 -7.10 2.79 10.76
N PRO A 398 -5.87 3.32 10.90
CA PRO A 398 -4.82 2.67 11.68
C PRO A 398 -5.19 2.53 13.17
N ILE A 399 -5.89 3.50 13.77
CA ILE A 399 -6.37 3.37 15.15
C ILE A 399 -7.24 2.13 15.30
N MET A 400 -8.18 1.89 14.38
CA MET A 400 -9.00 0.68 14.40
C MET A 400 -8.24 -0.58 14.00
N CYS A 401 -7.26 -0.47 13.11
CA CYS A 401 -6.44 -1.60 12.66
C CYS A 401 -5.70 -2.28 13.82
N GLY A 402 -5.21 -1.52 14.78
CA GLY A 402 -4.54 -2.11 15.95
C GLY A 402 -5.51 -2.64 17.02
N MET A 403 -6.82 -2.42 16.88
CA MET A 403 -7.84 -2.87 17.85
C MET A 403 -8.55 -4.16 17.41
N VAL A 404 -8.38 -4.59 16.16
CA VAL A 404 -8.92 -5.85 15.63
C VAL A 404 -7.95 -7.00 15.77
#